data_ea5c4cd86ca016293b38e2b07a2054d4
#
_entry.id   ea5c4cd86ca016293b38e2b07a2054d4
#
_cell.length_a   1.000
_cell.length_b   1.000
_cell.length_c   1.000
_cell.angle_alpha   90.00
_cell.angle_beta   90.00
_cell.angle_gamma   90.00
#
_symmetry.space_group_name_H-M   'P 1'
#
loop_
_entity.id
_entity.type
_entity.pdbx_description
1 polymer ?
#
loop_
_entity_poly.entity_id
_entity_poly.type
_entity_poly.pdbx_seq_one_letter_code
_entity_poly.pdbx_strand_id
1 'polypeptide(L)'
;MSCRHCFRAVVAALLFAVVPAGNDLARAADSNAVPAKTLPVADASFFSVNDNYLTYSYLPEGADPGVAGKTQKQLYSFSHFDVWAYGTNFANFQYVKSDHSDPAAPCGNYHAPLSGCAGATEWLGQIRSTIGWNEIFNTHAFAIGPLHGVSFEAGTDVTTKNNFQAPGRRDVVAGLQFAFTLPYKGYVNVAPLYYQEWNHNSFLTPAFTAPYPGIPGGSTHYNPTWALEINYYMDLGFLPPGLQYFAVSGRAGFYGPKGTGAAPGIVAPYYQTKTEIKTEPVRLTFDAGKALWGQKYSQLVQLFVAYRYWENIFGHDNNDPANKVCFTAGVNNRSCAEKSVYSGITVKF
;
A
#
# COMPACT_ATOMS: atom_id res chain seq x y z
N MET A 1 12.66 25.86 -25.37
CA MET A 1 11.19 25.79 -25.46
C MET A 1 10.71 24.79 -24.42
N SER A 2 10.12 25.28 -23.34
CA SER A 2 9.78 24.51 -22.14
C SER A 2 8.34 23.96 -22.26
N CYS A 3 8.20 22.65 -22.25
CA CYS A 3 6.90 21.99 -22.33
C CYS A 3 6.20 21.99 -20.94
N ARG A 4 5.71 23.17 -20.52
CA ARG A 4 4.95 23.35 -19.26
C ARG A 4 3.45 22.98 -19.34
N HIS A 5 2.96 22.56 -20.48
CA HIS A 5 1.51 22.38 -20.73
C HIS A 5 1.04 20.91 -20.82
N CYS A 6 1.95 19.94 -20.91
CA CYS A 6 1.53 18.52 -21.01
C CYS A 6 1.15 17.88 -19.66
N PHE A 7 1.50 18.50 -18.53
CA PHE A 7 1.23 17.90 -17.19
C PHE A 7 -0.15 18.25 -16.61
N ARG A 8 -0.85 19.23 -17.21
CA ARG A 8 -2.17 19.66 -16.70
C ARG A 8 -3.35 18.82 -17.17
N ALA A 9 -3.18 18.03 -18.22
CA ALA A 9 -4.30 17.28 -18.83
C ALA A 9 -4.57 15.91 -18.16
N VAL A 10 -3.60 15.31 -17.48
CA VAL A 10 -3.77 13.97 -16.86
C VAL A 10 -4.41 14.03 -15.47
N VAL A 11 -4.26 15.14 -14.76
CA VAL A 11 -4.82 15.31 -13.40
C VAL A 11 -6.32 15.68 -13.42
N ALA A 12 -6.83 16.19 -14.53
CA ALA A 12 -8.23 16.65 -14.63
C ALA A 12 -9.25 15.52 -14.91
N ALA A 13 -8.79 14.32 -15.31
CA ALA A 13 -9.69 13.20 -15.65
C ALA A 13 -10.09 12.33 -14.45
N LEU A 14 -9.53 12.55 -13.26
CA LEU A 14 -9.76 11.73 -12.06
C LEU A 14 -10.77 12.33 -11.05
N LEU A 15 -11.44 13.43 -11.37
CA LEU A 15 -12.19 14.20 -10.37
C LEU A 15 -13.71 14.33 -10.60
N PHE A 16 -14.39 13.59 -11.46
CA PHE A 16 -15.85 13.68 -11.53
C PHE A 16 -16.54 12.36 -11.90
N ALA A 17 -17.14 11.70 -10.93
CA ALA A 17 -18.48 11.12 -10.99
C ALA A 17 -18.93 10.63 -9.61
N VAL A 18 -19.58 11.49 -8.86
CA VAL A 18 -20.44 11.06 -7.75
C VAL A 18 -21.83 10.87 -8.33
N VAL A 19 -22.33 9.65 -8.34
CA VAL A 19 -23.74 9.32 -8.63
C VAL A 19 -24.24 8.38 -7.54
N PRO A 20 -25.46 8.58 -7.00
CA PRO A 20 -25.94 7.91 -5.79
C PRO A 20 -26.25 6.42 -6.01
N ALA A 21 -25.94 5.65 -4.97
CA ALA A 21 -26.10 4.21 -4.89
C ALA A 21 -27.59 3.78 -4.88
N GLY A 22 -27.93 2.85 -5.77
CA GLY A 22 -29.09 1.99 -5.62
C GLY A 22 -28.65 0.64 -5.10
N ASN A 23 -29.36 0.15 -4.08
CA ASN A 23 -29.11 -1.13 -3.41
C ASN A 23 -29.43 -2.30 -4.33
N ASP A 24 -28.43 -3.10 -4.69
CA ASP A 24 -28.65 -4.49 -5.05
C ASP A 24 -27.51 -5.40 -4.61
N LEU A 25 -27.89 -6.50 -3.97
CA LEU A 25 -27.06 -7.42 -3.20
C LEU A 25 -26.09 -8.21 -4.06
N ALA A 26 -24.84 -8.23 -3.64
CA ALA A 26 -23.71 -8.93 -4.21
C ALA A 26 -23.99 -10.39 -4.59
N ARG A 27 -23.82 -10.72 -5.86
CA ARG A 27 -23.53 -12.06 -6.34
C ARG A 27 -22.03 -12.18 -6.54
N ALA A 28 -21.38 -13.02 -5.71
CA ALA A 28 -20.01 -13.42 -5.94
C ALA A 28 -19.90 -14.01 -7.34
N ALA A 29 -19.03 -13.42 -8.17
CA ALA A 29 -18.88 -13.80 -9.56
C ALA A 29 -18.31 -15.21 -9.68
N ASP A 30 -19.11 -16.11 -10.21
CA ASP A 30 -18.67 -17.36 -10.80
C ASP A 30 -18.05 -17.02 -12.16
N SER A 31 -16.73 -16.85 -12.19
CA SER A 31 -16.01 -16.46 -13.41
C SER A 31 -15.54 -17.67 -14.20
N ASN A 32 -16.49 -18.46 -14.72
CA ASN A 32 -16.21 -19.40 -15.80
C ASN A 32 -17.13 -19.10 -16.97
N ALA A 33 -16.49 -18.73 -18.11
CA ALA A 33 -17.07 -18.45 -19.43
C ALA A 33 -17.81 -17.11 -19.56
N VAL A 34 -17.13 -16.11 -20.12
CA VAL A 34 -17.76 -14.94 -20.70
C VAL A 34 -18.18 -15.29 -22.13
N PRO A 35 -19.51 -15.45 -22.45
CA PRO A 35 -19.97 -15.45 -23.84
C PRO A 35 -19.89 -14.01 -24.36
N ALA A 36 -19.48 -13.85 -25.62
CA ALA A 36 -19.58 -12.59 -26.34
C ALA A 36 -21.03 -12.05 -26.23
N LYS A 37 -21.19 -10.92 -25.50
CA LYS A 37 -22.51 -10.38 -25.21
C LYS A 37 -22.81 -9.18 -26.10
N THR A 38 -23.77 -9.35 -27.01
CA THR A 38 -24.54 -8.24 -27.59
C THR A 38 -25.23 -7.50 -26.43
N LEU A 39 -24.95 -6.21 -26.31
CA LEU A 39 -25.49 -5.33 -25.28
C LEU A 39 -27.02 -5.18 -25.42
N PRO A 40 -27.81 -5.48 -24.38
CA PRO A 40 -29.10 -4.83 -24.18
C PRO A 40 -28.89 -3.56 -23.36
N VAL A 41 -29.37 -2.46 -23.87
CA VAL A 41 -29.47 -1.17 -23.19
C VAL A 41 -30.58 -1.32 -22.14
N ALA A 42 -30.25 -1.17 -20.89
CA ALA A 42 -30.93 -0.67 -19.70
C ALA A 42 -30.53 -1.44 -18.45
N ASP A 43 -30.08 -0.73 -17.44
CA ASP A 43 -29.81 -1.16 -16.05
C ASP A 43 -28.59 -2.04 -15.75
N ALA A 44 -27.56 -2.07 -16.58
CA ALA A 44 -26.27 -2.58 -16.14
C ALA A 44 -25.61 -1.56 -15.20
N SER A 45 -25.40 -1.94 -13.94
CA SER A 45 -24.57 -1.15 -13.00
C SER A 45 -23.22 -0.83 -13.66
N PHE A 46 -22.77 0.43 -13.56
CA PHE A 46 -21.46 0.85 -14.09
C PHE A 46 -20.32 -0.02 -13.53
N PHE A 47 -20.45 -0.42 -12.28
CA PHE A 47 -19.54 -1.35 -11.63
C PHE A 47 -20.14 -2.74 -11.55
N SER A 48 -19.36 -3.75 -11.97
CA SER A 48 -19.71 -5.17 -11.78
C SER A 48 -19.38 -5.66 -10.35
N VAL A 49 -18.43 -5.01 -9.69
CA VAL A 49 -18.09 -5.15 -8.27
C VAL A 49 -17.94 -3.74 -7.70
N ASN A 50 -18.42 -3.54 -6.48
CA ASN A 50 -18.30 -2.28 -5.74
C ASN A 50 -18.28 -2.59 -4.25
N ASP A 51 -17.10 -2.77 -3.71
CA ASP A 51 -16.87 -3.27 -2.35
C ASP A 51 -16.25 -2.19 -1.46
N ASN A 52 -16.82 -2.00 -0.29
CA ASN A 52 -16.31 -1.10 0.74
C ASN A 52 -16.00 -1.87 2.02
N TYR A 53 -14.89 -1.54 2.65
CA TYR A 53 -14.44 -2.20 3.86
C TYR A 53 -13.98 -1.20 4.91
N LEU A 54 -14.37 -1.44 6.16
CA LEU A 54 -13.75 -0.83 7.33
C LEU A 54 -12.96 -1.88 8.07
N THR A 55 -11.71 -1.56 8.39
CA THR A 55 -10.80 -2.48 9.09
C THR A 55 -10.20 -1.80 10.31
N TYR A 56 -10.25 -2.48 11.44
CA TYR A 56 -9.43 -2.18 12.61
C TYR A 56 -8.33 -3.23 12.76
N SER A 57 -7.11 -2.79 13.05
CA SER A 57 -5.97 -3.69 13.29
C SER A 57 -5.11 -3.20 14.44
N TYR A 58 -4.50 -4.13 15.15
CA TYR A 58 -3.51 -3.87 16.18
C TYR A 58 -2.16 -4.45 15.78
N LEU A 59 -1.15 -3.58 15.70
CA LEU A 59 0.23 -3.88 15.32
C LEU A 59 1.13 -3.69 16.55
N PRO A 60 1.60 -4.76 17.20
CA PRO A 60 2.34 -4.66 18.45
C PRO A 60 3.78 -4.19 18.30
N GLU A 61 4.41 -4.42 17.14
CA GLU A 61 5.85 -4.19 16.94
C GLU A 61 6.14 -3.40 15.66
N GLY A 62 5.49 -2.24 15.50
CA GLY A 62 5.78 -1.31 14.42
C GLY A 62 7.17 -0.70 14.52
N ALA A 63 7.71 -0.22 13.39
CA ALA A 63 8.98 0.49 13.32
C ALA A 63 8.79 1.83 12.58
N ASP A 64 9.55 2.83 13.05
CA ASP A 64 9.58 4.16 12.44
C ASP A 64 11.03 4.64 12.35
N PRO A 65 11.53 5.00 11.15
CA PRO A 65 12.90 5.45 10.97
C PRO A 65 13.29 6.56 11.98
N GLY A 66 14.40 6.35 12.67
CA GLY A 66 14.89 7.28 13.68
C GLY A 66 14.22 7.18 15.06
N VAL A 67 13.18 6.37 15.23
CA VAL A 67 12.57 6.07 16.53
C VAL A 67 13.12 4.76 17.03
N ALA A 68 13.96 4.81 18.09
CA ALA A 68 14.60 3.61 18.61
C ALA A 68 13.58 2.64 19.23
N GLY A 69 13.73 1.35 18.94
CA GLY A 69 12.87 0.30 19.48
C GLY A 69 11.65 -0.02 18.62
N LYS A 70 10.58 -0.45 19.26
CA LYS A 70 9.32 -0.83 18.63
C LYS A 70 8.17 -0.02 19.19
N THR A 71 7.18 0.20 18.35
CA THR A 71 6.01 1.04 18.63
C THR A 71 4.75 0.21 18.46
N GLN A 72 3.85 0.26 19.42
CA GLN A 72 2.52 -0.31 19.25
C GLN A 72 1.64 0.66 18.47
N LYS A 73 0.89 0.13 17.50
CA LYS A 73 0.04 0.95 16.64
C LYS A 73 -1.37 0.38 16.52
N GLN A 74 -2.34 1.27 16.57
CA GLN A 74 -3.72 1.01 16.19
C GLN A 74 -3.96 1.57 14.79
N LEU A 75 -4.49 0.74 13.89
CA LEU A 75 -4.71 1.07 12.50
C LEU A 75 -6.22 1.00 12.21
N TYR A 76 -6.74 2.08 11.65
CA TYR A 76 -8.12 2.18 11.18
C TYR A 76 -8.07 2.46 9.69
N SER A 77 -8.65 1.60 8.87
CA SER A 77 -8.62 1.80 7.42
C SER A 77 -10.00 1.68 6.79
N PHE A 78 -10.21 2.51 5.79
CA PHE A 78 -11.27 2.39 4.81
C PHE A 78 -10.64 1.94 3.51
N SER A 79 -11.19 0.89 2.90
CA SER A 79 -10.78 0.42 1.58
C SER A 79 -11.97 0.35 0.66
N HIS A 80 -11.77 0.74 -0.57
CA HIS A 80 -12.72 0.63 -1.67
C HIS A 80 -12.09 -0.17 -2.79
N PHE A 81 -12.86 -1.09 -3.37
CA PHE A 81 -12.48 -1.84 -4.56
C PHE A 81 -13.64 -1.91 -5.51
N ASP A 82 -13.42 -1.55 -6.75
CA ASP A 82 -14.39 -1.69 -7.81
C ASP A 82 -13.82 -2.38 -9.05
N VAL A 83 -14.72 -2.98 -9.82
CA VAL A 83 -14.47 -3.53 -11.15
C VAL A 83 -15.46 -2.90 -12.11
N TRP A 84 -14.96 -2.28 -13.16
CA TRP A 84 -15.75 -1.66 -14.22
C TRP A 84 -15.42 -2.29 -15.59
N ALA A 85 -16.05 -1.82 -16.64
CA ALA A 85 -15.97 -2.47 -17.95
C ALA A 85 -14.53 -2.62 -18.52
N TYR A 86 -13.60 -1.76 -18.10
CA TYR A 86 -12.25 -1.74 -18.66
C TYR A 86 -11.14 -2.00 -17.63
N GLY A 87 -11.46 -2.24 -16.37
CA GLY A 87 -10.43 -2.48 -15.38
C GLY A 87 -10.91 -2.47 -13.94
N THR A 88 -9.99 -2.16 -13.03
CA THR A 88 -10.26 -2.14 -11.60
C THR A 88 -9.72 -0.88 -10.96
N ASN A 89 -10.35 -0.46 -9.86
CA ASN A 89 -9.82 0.57 -8.99
C ASN A 89 -9.73 0.05 -7.56
N PHE A 90 -8.67 0.42 -6.90
CA PHE A 90 -8.46 0.18 -5.48
C PHE A 90 -8.05 1.48 -4.81
N ALA A 91 -8.71 1.81 -3.70
CA ALA A 91 -8.32 2.91 -2.83
C ALA A 91 -8.27 2.42 -1.38
N ASN A 92 -7.25 2.83 -0.65
CA ASN A 92 -7.13 2.57 0.78
C ASN A 92 -6.71 3.84 1.50
N PHE A 93 -7.44 4.21 2.54
CA PHE A 93 -7.11 5.31 3.44
C PHE A 93 -6.95 4.77 4.84
N GLN A 94 -5.84 5.08 5.49
CA GLN A 94 -5.51 4.57 6.81
C GLN A 94 -5.15 5.69 7.76
N TYR A 95 -5.77 5.67 8.94
CA TYR A 95 -5.40 6.43 10.11
C TYR A 95 -4.66 5.53 11.07
N VAL A 96 -3.48 5.94 11.50
CA VAL A 96 -2.63 5.17 12.43
C VAL A 96 -2.38 5.99 13.67
N LYS A 97 -2.57 5.38 14.84
CA LYS A 97 -2.25 5.95 16.13
C LYS A 97 -1.15 5.12 16.81
N SER A 98 -0.01 5.74 17.01
CA SER A 98 1.12 5.16 17.76
C SER A 98 0.94 5.29 19.27
N ASP A 99 1.62 4.47 20.04
CA ASP A 99 1.80 4.66 21.47
C ASP A 99 2.85 5.74 21.77
N HIS A 100 3.17 5.94 23.03
CA HIS A 100 4.15 6.94 23.52
C HIS A 100 5.59 6.68 23.04
N SER A 101 5.91 5.48 22.53
CA SER A 101 7.25 5.13 22.03
C SER A 101 7.60 5.86 20.72
N ASP A 102 6.59 6.31 19.99
CA ASP A 102 6.72 7.19 18.83
C ASP A 102 5.89 8.46 19.09
N PRO A 103 6.44 9.41 19.84
CA PRO A 103 5.68 10.57 20.32
C PRO A 103 5.39 11.59 19.23
N ALA A 104 4.25 12.28 19.38
CA ALA A 104 3.91 13.43 18.56
C ALA A 104 4.86 14.61 18.85
N ALA A 105 5.26 15.35 17.82
CA ALA A 105 6.00 16.59 17.96
C ALA A 105 5.14 17.66 18.68
N PRO A 106 5.72 18.52 19.52
CA PRO A 106 7.15 18.67 19.85
C PRO A 106 7.64 17.81 21.02
N CYS A 107 6.88 16.84 21.47
CA CYS A 107 7.07 16.09 22.70
C CYS A 107 8.20 15.05 22.63
N GLY A 108 8.66 14.67 21.45
CA GLY A 108 9.78 13.78 21.23
C GLY A 108 10.84 14.44 20.39
N ASN A 109 12.08 14.11 20.65
CA ASN A 109 13.19 14.42 19.78
C ASN A 109 13.81 13.13 19.22
N TYR A 110 14.74 13.30 18.29
CA TYR A 110 15.52 12.21 17.74
C TYR A 110 16.24 11.44 18.85
N HIS A 111 15.89 10.17 19.07
CA HIS A 111 16.42 9.24 20.07
C HIS A 111 15.95 9.39 21.53
N ALA A 112 15.16 10.38 21.88
CA ALA A 112 14.74 10.55 23.27
C ALA A 112 13.29 11.02 23.39
N PRO A 113 12.31 10.11 23.34
CA PRO A 113 10.93 10.45 23.66
C PRO A 113 10.86 10.92 25.13
N LEU A 114 10.24 12.06 25.36
CA LEU A 114 9.95 12.53 26.70
C LEU A 114 8.85 11.64 27.31
N SER A 115 9.01 11.24 28.56
CA SER A 115 7.97 10.50 29.27
C SER A 115 6.69 11.32 29.40
N GLY A 116 5.53 10.66 29.24
CA GLY A 116 4.23 11.31 29.34
C GLY A 116 3.69 11.94 28.04
N CYS A 117 4.41 11.78 26.94
CA CYS A 117 3.95 12.27 25.63
C CYS A 117 2.93 11.33 24.99
N ALA A 118 1.93 11.88 24.32
CA ALA A 118 1.02 11.12 23.47
C ALA A 118 1.74 10.64 22.21
N GLY A 119 1.36 9.47 21.71
CA GLY A 119 1.89 8.92 20.46
C GLY A 119 1.53 9.74 19.24
N ALA A 120 2.32 9.61 18.19
CA ALA A 120 2.10 10.26 16.92
C ALA A 120 0.85 9.73 16.20
N THR A 121 0.35 10.54 15.29
CA THR A 121 -0.70 10.21 14.34
C THR A 121 -0.13 10.21 12.94
N GLU A 122 -0.51 9.20 12.14
CA GLU A 122 -0.09 9.07 10.75
C GLU A 122 -1.31 8.85 9.86
N TRP A 123 -1.30 9.46 8.68
CA TRP A 123 -2.27 9.25 7.63
C TRP A 123 -1.57 8.67 6.40
N LEU A 124 -2.16 7.62 5.86
CA LEU A 124 -1.70 6.98 4.63
C LEU A 124 -2.86 6.91 3.65
N GLY A 125 -2.58 7.16 2.39
CA GLY A 125 -3.51 6.96 1.29
C GLY A 125 -2.81 6.20 0.18
N GLN A 126 -3.50 5.25 -0.44
CA GLN A 126 -3.03 4.50 -1.60
C GLN A 126 -4.15 4.39 -2.62
N ILE A 127 -3.84 4.64 -3.87
CA ILE A 127 -4.76 4.42 -5.00
C ILE A 127 -4.01 3.63 -6.06
N ARG A 128 -4.65 2.60 -6.62
CA ARG A 128 -4.20 1.85 -7.79
C ARG A 128 -5.37 1.68 -8.74
N SER A 129 -5.15 1.98 -10.01
CA SER A 129 -6.12 1.79 -11.08
C SER A 129 -5.49 0.98 -12.20
N THR A 130 -6.26 0.06 -12.76
CA THR A 130 -5.83 -0.74 -13.90
C THR A 130 -6.75 -0.51 -15.09
N ILE A 131 -6.18 -0.63 -16.29
CA ILE A 131 -6.94 -0.63 -17.55
C ILE A 131 -6.47 -1.84 -18.35
N GLY A 132 -7.35 -2.83 -18.53
CA GLY A 132 -7.04 -4.10 -19.14
C GLY A 132 -6.99 -4.02 -20.67
N TRP A 133 -6.00 -4.67 -21.26
CA TRP A 133 -5.80 -4.66 -22.71
C TRP A 133 -6.80 -5.54 -23.42
N ASN A 134 -7.19 -6.68 -22.82
CA ASN A 134 -8.24 -7.52 -23.39
C ASN A 134 -9.57 -6.77 -23.48
N GLU A 135 -9.90 -5.98 -22.47
CA GLU A 135 -11.13 -5.20 -22.36
C GLU A 135 -11.14 -4.02 -23.35
N ILE A 136 -10.03 -3.26 -23.45
CA ILE A 136 -9.93 -2.11 -24.38
C ILE A 136 -10.01 -2.56 -25.84
N PHE A 137 -9.26 -3.63 -26.18
CA PHE A 137 -9.17 -4.09 -27.56
C PHE A 137 -10.24 -5.13 -27.92
N ASN A 138 -11.15 -5.45 -26.99
CA ASN A 138 -12.18 -6.47 -27.12
C ASN A 138 -11.60 -7.78 -27.69
N THR A 139 -10.55 -8.30 -27.03
CA THR A 139 -9.77 -9.46 -27.49
C THR A 139 -9.45 -10.38 -26.31
N HIS A 140 -8.99 -11.59 -26.60
CA HIS A 140 -8.39 -12.50 -25.62
C HIS A 140 -6.89 -12.74 -25.87
N ALA A 141 -6.27 -11.95 -26.72
CA ALA A 141 -4.87 -12.15 -27.14
C ALA A 141 -3.85 -12.01 -25.99
N PHE A 142 -4.23 -11.34 -24.92
CA PHE A 142 -3.38 -11.13 -23.73
C PHE A 142 -3.71 -12.10 -22.59
N ALA A 143 -4.37 -13.23 -22.88
CA ALA A 143 -4.66 -14.31 -21.95
C ALA A 143 -4.11 -15.63 -22.50
N ILE A 144 -3.09 -16.21 -21.84
CA ILE A 144 -2.43 -17.44 -22.28
C ILE A 144 -2.12 -18.33 -21.06
N GLY A 145 -2.68 -19.53 -21.05
CA GLY A 145 -2.49 -20.46 -19.94
C GLY A 145 -2.99 -19.88 -18.61
N PRO A 146 -2.17 -19.79 -17.56
CA PRO A 146 -2.57 -19.22 -16.29
C PRO A 146 -2.62 -17.68 -16.32
N LEU A 147 -2.02 -17.01 -17.32
CA LEU A 147 -2.10 -15.57 -17.49
C LEU A 147 -3.53 -15.21 -17.92
N HIS A 148 -4.25 -14.51 -17.05
CA HIS A 148 -5.62 -14.07 -17.26
C HIS A 148 -5.69 -12.80 -18.12
N GLY A 149 -4.74 -11.89 -17.94
CA GLY A 149 -4.70 -10.63 -18.67
C GLY A 149 -3.47 -9.78 -18.36
N VAL A 150 -3.27 -8.78 -19.21
CA VAL A 150 -2.28 -7.73 -19.06
C VAL A 150 -3.04 -6.41 -18.98
N SER A 151 -2.67 -5.57 -18.01
CA SER A 151 -3.26 -4.25 -17.82
C SER A 151 -2.18 -3.18 -17.74
N PHE A 152 -2.51 -1.96 -18.13
CA PHE A 152 -1.77 -0.80 -17.67
C PHE A 152 -2.19 -0.50 -16.23
N GLU A 153 -1.22 -0.29 -15.35
CA GLU A 153 -1.44 0.08 -13.95
C GLU A 153 -0.84 1.46 -13.67
N ALA A 154 -1.58 2.31 -12.96
CA ALA A 154 -1.12 3.58 -12.45
C ALA A 154 -1.65 3.81 -11.03
N GLY A 155 -0.89 4.56 -10.24
CA GLY A 155 -1.31 4.83 -8.87
C GLY A 155 -0.47 5.88 -8.16
N THR A 156 -0.86 6.15 -6.92
CA THR A 156 -0.16 7.10 -6.03
C THR A 156 -0.31 6.65 -4.58
N ASP A 157 0.73 6.92 -3.79
CA ASP A 157 0.68 6.82 -2.34
C ASP A 157 0.98 8.18 -1.73
N VAL A 158 0.33 8.46 -0.61
CA VAL A 158 0.55 9.65 0.21
C VAL A 158 0.70 9.24 1.67
N THR A 159 1.64 9.86 2.37
CA THR A 159 1.86 9.62 3.80
C THR A 159 2.23 10.91 4.50
N THR A 160 1.64 11.15 5.66
CA THR A 160 2.04 12.25 6.55
C THR A 160 1.95 11.79 8.00
N LYS A 161 2.83 12.31 8.85
CA LYS A 161 2.92 11.96 10.26
C LYS A 161 3.32 13.17 11.09
N ASN A 162 2.82 13.27 12.31
CA ASN A 162 3.07 14.40 13.19
C ASN A 162 4.13 14.14 14.27
N ASN A 163 5.10 13.23 14.02
CA ASN A 163 6.26 13.07 14.89
C ASN A 163 7.37 14.08 14.52
N PHE A 164 8.55 13.97 15.20
CA PHE A 164 9.69 14.87 14.95
C PHE A 164 10.24 14.80 13.51
N GLN A 165 10.04 13.69 12.79
CA GLN A 165 10.41 13.54 11.39
C GLN A 165 9.51 14.37 10.48
N ALA A 166 8.22 14.53 10.85
CA ALA A 166 7.19 15.26 10.12
C ALA A 166 7.19 14.97 8.61
N PRO A 167 7.13 13.69 8.17
CA PRO A 167 7.22 13.35 6.76
C PRO A 167 5.96 13.81 6.01
N GLY A 168 6.17 14.34 4.80
CA GLY A 168 5.14 14.58 3.80
C GLY A 168 5.53 13.88 2.51
N ARG A 169 5.29 12.57 2.42
CA ARG A 169 5.63 11.74 1.26
C ARG A 169 4.47 11.65 0.30
N ARG A 170 4.77 11.72 -0.97
CA ARG A 170 3.88 11.37 -2.08
C ARG A 170 4.69 10.71 -3.18
N ASP A 171 4.10 9.74 -3.85
CA ASP A 171 4.72 9.08 -4.97
C ASP A 171 3.71 8.76 -6.07
N VAL A 172 4.23 8.41 -7.22
CA VAL A 172 3.45 7.89 -8.34
C VAL A 172 4.10 6.63 -8.87
N VAL A 173 3.26 5.70 -9.30
CA VAL A 173 3.66 4.48 -9.99
C VAL A 173 2.94 4.41 -11.33
N ALA A 174 3.60 3.83 -12.35
CA ALA A 174 2.97 3.53 -13.64
C ALA A 174 3.73 2.40 -14.33
N GLY A 175 2.99 1.46 -14.95
CA GLY A 175 3.59 0.34 -15.65
C GLY A 175 2.57 -0.70 -16.09
N LEU A 176 2.97 -1.95 -16.08
CA LEU A 176 2.11 -3.06 -16.48
C LEU A 176 1.80 -3.97 -15.28
N GLN A 177 0.60 -4.51 -15.27
CA GLN A 177 0.21 -5.58 -14.35
C GLN A 177 -0.10 -6.85 -15.17
N PHE A 178 0.43 -7.95 -14.71
CA PHE A 178 0.18 -9.30 -15.22
C PHE A 178 -0.66 -10.04 -14.19
N ALA A 179 -1.89 -10.39 -14.56
CA ALA A 179 -2.85 -11.08 -13.71
C ALA A 179 -2.88 -12.58 -14.03
N PHE A 180 -2.67 -13.41 -13.03
CA PHE A 180 -2.67 -14.86 -13.14
C PHE A 180 -3.81 -15.46 -12.32
N THR A 181 -4.49 -16.45 -12.88
CA THR A 181 -5.53 -17.20 -12.18
C THR A 181 -4.90 -18.33 -11.36
N LEU A 182 -5.31 -18.47 -10.11
CA LEU A 182 -5.02 -19.57 -9.22
C LEU A 182 -6.27 -20.43 -8.98
N PRO A 183 -6.12 -21.67 -8.50
CA PRO A 183 -7.25 -22.48 -8.03
C PRO A 183 -8.07 -21.79 -6.92
N TYR A 184 -9.28 -22.29 -6.66
CA TYR A 184 -10.14 -21.88 -5.55
C TYR A 184 -10.42 -20.37 -5.50
N LYS A 185 -10.82 -19.79 -6.63
CA LYS A 185 -11.08 -18.34 -6.80
C LYS A 185 -9.86 -17.48 -6.49
N GLY A 186 -8.67 -18.04 -6.69
CA GLY A 186 -7.42 -17.36 -6.41
C GLY A 186 -6.89 -16.58 -7.60
N TYR A 187 -6.03 -15.61 -7.29
CA TYR A 187 -5.25 -14.86 -8.26
C TYR A 187 -3.87 -14.49 -7.72
N VAL A 188 -2.96 -14.21 -8.62
CA VAL A 188 -1.69 -13.49 -8.37
C VAL A 188 -1.55 -12.40 -9.40
N ASN A 189 -1.30 -11.18 -8.94
CA ASN A 189 -0.95 -10.06 -9.80
C ASN A 189 0.52 -9.69 -9.58
N VAL A 190 1.23 -9.42 -10.66
CA VAL A 190 2.64 -9.00 -10.66
C VAL A 190 2.77 -7.75 -11.51
N ALA A 191 3.23 -6.66 -10.92
CA ALA A 191 3.30 -5.37 -11.57
C ALA A 191 4.72 -4.77 -11.52
N PRO A 192 5.52 -4.87 -12.59
CA PRO A 192 6.71 -4.05 -12.78
C PRO A 192 6.32 -2.62 -13.12
N LEU A 193 6.78 -1.66 -12.33
CA LEU A 193 6.35 -0.28 -12.38
C LEU A 193 7.53 0.69 -12.42
N TYR A 194 7.37 1.81 -13.07
CA TYR A 194 8.14 3.02 -12.84
C TYR A 194 7.69 3.64 -11.52
N TYR A 195 8.62 4.16 -10.73
CA TYR A 195 8.38 4.77 -9.43
C TYR A 195 9.05 6.13 -9.33
N GLN A 196 8.32 7.14 -8.87
CA GLN A 196 8.83 8.49 -8.60
C GLN A 196 8.28 9.01 -7.29
N GLU A 197 9.17 9.48 -6.40
CA GLU A 197 8.81 10.02 -5.08
C GLU A 197 9.18 11.49 -4.91
N TRP A 198 8.33 12.21 -4.21
CA TRP A 198 8.59 13.52 -3.61
C TRP A 198 8.41 13.41 -2.11
N ASN A 199 9.30 14.03 -1.36
CA ASN A 199 9.26 13.95 0.09
C ASN A 199 9.61 15.30 0.71
N HIS A 200 9.12 15.47 1.94
CA HIS A 200 9.45 16.56 2.82
C HIS A 200 9.59 15.97 4.22
N ASN A 201 10.77 16.04 4.82
CA ASN A 201 10.99 15.53 6.16
C ASN A 201 12.21 16.16 6.83
N SER A 202 12.23 16.12 8.16
CA SER A 202 13.29 16.73 8.96
C SER A 202 14.67 16.08 8.78
N PHE A 203 14.75 14.80 8.42
CA PHE A 203 16.03 14.12 8.22
C PHE A 203 16.89 14.68 7.08
N LEU A 204 16.27 15.38 6.15
CA LEU A 204 16.99 16.01 5.03
C LEU A 204 17.48 17.41 5.37
N THR A 205 17.06 17.98 6.50
CA THR A 205 17.44 19.34 6.90
C THR A 205 18.85 19.44 7.47
N PRO A 206 19.48 20.63 7.48
CA PRO A 206 20.82 20.82 8.03
C PRO A 206 20.99 20.31 9.47
N ALA A 207 19.93 20.32 10.27
CA ALA A 207 19.95 19.85 11.65
C ALA A 207 20.27 18.34 11.77
N PHE A 208 19.91 17.54 10.77
CA PHE A 208 20.09 16.08 10.78
C PHE A 208 21.17 15.59 9.81
N THR A 209 21.52 16.37 8.79
CA THR A 209 22.49 15.94 7.76
C THR A 209 23.93 16.22 8.12
N ALA A 210 24.22 16.95 9.21
CA ALA A 210 25.58 17.32 9.59
C ALA A 210 26.56 16.12 9.56
N PRO A 211 27.78 16.25 9.01
CA PRO A 211 28.44 17.49 8.58
C PRO A 211 28.04 18.02 7.20
N TYR A 212 27.10 17.43 6.52
CA TYR A 212 26.62 17.87 5.20
C TYR A 212 25.69 19.08 5.34
N PRO A 213 25.63 19.98 4.33
CA PRO A 213 24.81 21.21 4.38
C PRO A 213 23.31 20.96 4.58
N GLY A 214 22.79 19.82 4.11
CA GLY A 214 21.36 19.51 4.15
C GLY A 214 20.53 20.27 3.13
N ILE A 215 19.25 19.95 3.06
CA ILE A 215 18.25 20.59 2.20
C ILE A 215 17.41 21.51 3.07
N PRO A 216 17.52 22.86 2.93
CA PRO A 216 16.68 23.78 3.69
C PRO A 216 15.19 23.45 3.50
N GLY A 217 14.46 23.36 4.63
CA GLY A 217 13.05 22.97 4.61
C GLY A 217 12.77 21.49 4.35
N GLY A 218 13.79 20.65 4.07
CA GLY A 218 13.66 19.20 3.94
C GLY A 218 12.88 18.70 2.72
N SER A 219 12.61 19.54 1.72
CA SER A 219 11.84 19.15 0.52
C SER A 219 12.75 18.66 -0.59
N THR A 220 12.47 17.50 -1.15
CA THR A 220 13.25 16.94 -2.26
C THR A 220 12.40 16.15 -3.25
N HIS A 221 12.91 16.08 -4.48
CA HIS A 221 12.52 15.12 -5.51
C HIS A 221 13.55 14.01 -5.50
N TYR A 222 13.13 12.77 -5.29
CA TYR A 222 14.04 11.64 -5.43
C TYR A 222 14.25 11.30 -6.90
N ASN A 223 15.36 10.62 -7.21
CA ASN A 223 15.57 10.10 -8.54
C ASN A 223 14.51 9.03 -8.85
N PRO A 224 14.00 8.98 -10.09
CA PRO A 224 13.11 7.91 -10.50
C PRO A 224 13.80 6.56 -10.42
N THR A 225 13.02 5.53 -10.10
CA THR A 225 13.52 4.16 -10.01
C THR A 225 12.42 3.18 -10.41
N TRP A 226 12.68 1.89 -10.28
CA TRP A 226 11.72 0.82 -10.51
C TRP A 226 10.96 0.47 -9.23
N ALA A 227 9.77 -0.06 -9.41
CA ALA A 227 9.06 -0.80 -8.37
C ALA A 227 8.56 -2.12 -8.93
N LEU A 228 8.41 -3.10 -8.04
CA LEU A 228 7.73 -4.36 -8.31
C LEU A 228 6.67 -4.55 -7.23
N GLU A 229 5.40 -4.54 -7.63
CA GLU A 229 4.29 -4.83 -6.73
C GLU A 229 3.71 -6.21 -7.05
N ILE A 230 3.45 -7.00 -6.01
CA ILE A 230 2.86 -8.33 -6.10
C ILE A 230 1.73 -8.40 -5.09
N ASN A 231 0.58 -8.94 -5.49
CA ASN A 231 -0.49 -9.29 -4.57
C ASN A 231 -1.13 -10.60 -4.99
N TYR A 232 -1.65 -11.34 -4.01
CA TYR A 232 -2.34 -12.57 -4.25
C TYR A 232 -3.46 -12.80 -3.24
N TYR A 233 -4.40 -13.63 -3.65
CA TYR A 233 -5.50 -14.13 -2.84
C TYR A 233 -5.87 -15.53 -3.27
N MET A 234 -6.31 -16.39 -2.34
CA MET A 234 -6.86 -17.69 -2.64
C MET A 234 -7.76 -18.17 -1.49
N ASP A 235 -8.96 -18.63 -1.80
CA ASP A 235 -9.79 -19.39 -0.85
C ASP A 235 -9.13 -20.74 -0.55
N LEU A 236 -9.19 -21.21 0.69
CA LEU A 236 -8.71 -22.54 1.05
C LEU A 236 -9.80 -23.61 0.78
N GLY A 237 -10.32 -23.62 -0.44
CA GLY A 237 -11.40 -24.50 -0.90
C GLY A 237 -11.05 -25.99 -0.95
N PHE A 238 -9.76 -26.34 -0.82
CA PHE A 238 -9.30 -27.71 -0.67
C PHE A 238 -9.51 -28.31 0.73
N LEU A 239 -9.85 -27.46 1.73
CA LEU A 239 -10.17 -27.89 3.08
C LEU A 239 -11.52 -28.63 3.10
N PRO A 240 -11.76 -29.51 4.10
CA PRO A 240 -13.07 -30.12 4.30
C PRO A 240 -14.18 -29.06 4.37
N PRO A 241 -15.42 -29.36 3.92
CA PRO A 241 -16.51 -28.38 3.84
C PRO A 241 -16.77 -27.59 5.13
N GLY A 242 -16.59 -28.21 6.31
CA GLY A 242 -16.72 -27.53 7.61
C GLY A 242 -15.57 -26.56 7.96
N LEU A 243 -14.52 -26.49 7.15
CA LEU A 243 -13.36 -25.62 7.34
C LEU A 243 -13.13 -24.64 6.17
N GLN A 244 -14.03 -24.58 5.19
CA GLN A 244 -13.96 -23.69 4.04
C GLN A 244 -14.39 -22.25 4.37
N TYR A 245 -13.96 -21.75 5.51
CA TYR A 245 -14.15 -20.37 5.98
C TYR A 245 -12.85 -19.57 5.94
N PHE A 246 -11.77 -20.19 5.45
CA PHE A 246 -10.46 -19.56 5.45
C PHE A 246 -10.03 -19.17 4.05
N ALA A 247 -9.31 -18.05 3.97
CA ALA A 247 -8.61 -17.61 2.78
C ALA A 247 -7.19 -17.20 3.16
N VAL A 248 -6.28 -17.29 2.21
CA VAL A 248 -4.92 -16.77 2.34
C VAL A 248 -4.71 -15.66 1.32
N SER A 249 -4.04 -14.60 1.73
CA SER A 249 -3.67 -13.50 0.86
C SER A 249 -2.31 -12.93 1.26
N GLY A 250 -1.75 -12.11 0.39
CA GLY A 250 -0.54 -11.39 0.71
C GLY A 250 -0.22 -10.34 -0.34
N ARG A 251 0.74 -9.48 0.00
CA ARG A 251 1.25 -8.44 -0.88
C ARG A 251 2.73 -8.20 -0.63
N ALA A 252 3.45 -7.78 -1.66
CA ALA A 252 4.84 -7.36 -1.58
C ALA A 252 5.06 -6.16 -2.51
N GLY A 253 5.74 -5.15 -2.00
CA GLY A 253 6.25 -4.02 -2.75
C GLY A 253 7.76 -3.93 -2.57
N PHE A 254 8.47 -3.87 -3.68
CA PHE A 254 9.91 -3.65 -3.75
C PHE A 254 10.13 -2.34 -4.51
N TYR A 255 10.75 -1.36 -3.86
CA TYR A 255 11.00 -0.04 -4.46
C TYR A 255 12.50 0.17 -4.54
N GLY A 256 13.01 0.35 -5.74
CA GLY A 256 14.46 0.45 -6.01
C GLY A 256 15.14 1.60 -5.29
N PRO A 257 16.49 1.60 -5.26
CA PRO A 257 17.25 2.73 -4.74
C PRO A 257 16.93 4.00 -5.52
N LYS A 258 16.64 5.10 -4.82
CA LYS A 258 16.16 6.33 -5.45
C LYS A 258 17.11 7.51 -5.30
N GLY A 259 18.00 7.51 -4.30
CA GLY A 259 18.85 8.67 -4.01
C GLY A 259 18.03 9.92 -3.71
N THR A 260 18.68 10.97 -3.28
CA THR A 260 17.96 12.19 -2.85
C THR A 260 17.64 13.16 -3.98
N GLY A 261 18.16 12.96 -5.20
CA GLY A 261 18.09 13.97 -6.25
C GLY A 261 18.84 15.28 -5.95
N ALA A 262 19.43 15.41 -4.76
CA ALA A 262 20.27 16.55 -4.39
C ALA A 262 21.67 16.43 -5.01
N ALA A 263 22.37 17.57 -5.18
CA ALA A 263 23.74 17.58 -5.63
C ALA A 263 24.63 16.76 -4.66
N PRO A 264 25.69 16.09 -5.16
CA PRO A 264 26.64 15.36 -4.32
C PRO A 264 27.19 16.24 -3.20
N GLY A 265 27.26 15.67 -1.97
CA GLY A 265 27.76 16.37 -0.80
C GLY A 265 26.73 17.27 -0.07
N ILE A 266 25.51 17.37 -0.54
CA ILE A 266 24.44 18.10 0.17
C ILE A 266 23.87 17.27 1.31
N VAL A 267 23.62 15.97 1.10
CA VAL A 267 23.17 15.03 2.12
C VAL A 267 24.11 13.84 2.21
N ALA A 268 24.02 13.10 3.30
CA ALA A 268 24.86 11.93 3.52
C ALA A 268 24.63 10.84 2.44
N PRO A 269 25.68 10.13 1.99
CA PRO A 269 25.57 9.13 0.92
C PRO A 269 24.66 7.96 1.21
N TYR A 270 24.36 7.68 2.48
CA TYR A 270 23.49 6.56 2.89
C TYR A 270 21.99 6.88 2.79
N TYR A 271 21.61 8.13 2.42
CA TYR A 271 20.18 8.44 2.30
C TYR A 271 19.57 7.74 1.07
N GLN A 272 18.62 6.84 1.35
CA GLN A 272 17.71 6.22 0.37
C GLN A 272 18.39 5.45 -0.76
N THR A 273 19.49 4.79 -0.43
CA THR A 273 20.33 4.07 -1.38
C THR A 273 19.99 2.59 -1.52
N LYS A 274 19.07 2.07 -0.70
CA LYS A 274 18.68 0.65 -0.71
C LYS A 274 17.28 0.45 -1.25
N THR A 275 17.04 -0.75 -1.78
CA THR A 275 15.70 -1.20 -2.12
C THR A 275 14.87 -1.29 -0.84
N GLU A 276 13.78 -0.53 -0.80
CA GLU A 276 12.78 -0.62 0.25
C GLU A 276 11.91 -1.85 0.01
N ILE A 277 11.73 -2.68 1.03
CA ILE A 277 10.89 -3.88 1.01
C ILE A 277 9.70 -3.62 1.92
N LYS A 278 8.49 -3.63 1.38
CA LYS A 278 7.22 -3.53 2.10
C LYS A 278 6.38 -4.75 1.82
N THR A 279 6.36 -5.70 2.71
CA THR A 279 5.63 -6.93 2.49
C THR A 279 4.69 -7.28 3.63
N GLU A 280 3.58 -7.86 3.27
CA GLU A 280 2.69 -8.64 4.11
C GLU A 280 2.56 -10.00 3.41
N PRO A 281 3.59 -10.86 3.52
CA PRO A 281 3.70 -12.03 2.67
C PRO A 281 2.63 -13.07 2.93
N VAL A 282 1.98 -13.02 4.09
CA VAL A 282 0.87 -13.92 4.43
C VAL A 282 -0.11 -13.25 5.37
N ARG A 283 -1.38 -13.35 5.01
CA ARG A 283 -2.55 -13.05 5.82
C ARG A 283 -3.48 -14.24 5.77
N LEU A 284 -3.78 -14.83 6.92
CA LEU A 284 -4.84 -15.82 7.07
C LEU A 284 -6.10 -15.11 7.52
N THR A 285 -7.16 -15.23 6.73
CA THR A 285 -8.46 -14.62 6.97
C THR A 285 -9.48 -15.70 7.29
N PHE A 286 -10.30 -15.48 8.32
CA PHE A 286 -11.45 -16.29 8.71
C PHE A 286 -12.73 -15.52 8.40
N ASP A 287 -13.61 -16.07 7.58
CA ASP A 287 -14.91 -15.50 7.25
C ASP A 287 -15.91 -15.82 8.37
N ALA A 288 -15.95 -14.96 9.38
CA ALA A 288 -16.87 -15.09 10.51
C ALA A 288 -18.33 -14.91 10.08
N GLY A 289 -18.60 -14.05 9.11
CA GLY A 289 -19.93 -13.82 8.55
C GLY A 289 -20.52 -15.11 7.98
N LYS A 290 -19.75 -15.78 7.13
CA LYS A 290 -20.16 -17.08 6.55
C LYS A 290 -20.28 -18.18 7.61
N ALA A 291 -19.36 -18.24 8.55
CA ALA A 291 -19.32 -19.29 9.57
C ALA A 291 -20.50 -19.19 10.56
N LEU A 292 -20.87 -17.98 10.96
CA LEU A 292 -21.90 -17.74 12.00
C LEU A 292 -23.31 -17.58 11.41
N TRP A 293 -23.44 -16.96 10.23
CA TRP A 293 -24.74 -16.58 9.66
C TRP A 293 -25.01 -17.22 8.29
N GLY A 294 -24.08 -18.01 7.77
CA GLY A 294 -24.22 -18.75 6.51
C GLY A 294 -23.77 -17.97 5.28
N GLN A 295 -23.85 -18.63 4.11
CA GLN A 295 -23.28 -18.19 2.84
C GLN A 295 -23.73 -16.78 2.40
N LYS A 296 -24.96 -16.37 2.73
CA LYS A 296 -25.47 -15.03 2.40
C LYS A 296 -24.64 -13.90 3.01
N TYR A 297 -24.00 -14.16 4.15
CA TYR A 297 -23.20 -13.19 4.91
C TYR A 297 -21.70 -13.42 4.75
N SER A 298 -21.31 -14.17 3.71
CA SER A 298 -19.90 -14.39 3.39
C SER A 298 -19.20 -13.04 3.17
N GLN A 299 -18.02 -12.90 3.77
CA GLN A 299 -17.18 -11.70 3.78
C GLN A 299 -17.74 -10.47 4.51
N LEU A 300 -18.96 -10.52 5.06
CA LEU A 300 -19.54 -9.41 5.81
C LEU A 300 -18.67 -9.03 7.02
N VAL A 301 -18.22 -10.03 7.78
CA VAL A 301 -17.30 -9.86 8.91
C VAL A 301 -16.18 -10.87 8.77
N GLN A 302 -14.96 -10.37 8.75
CA GLN A 302 -13.75 -11.17 8.62
C GLN A 302 -12.79 -10.88 9.77
N LEU A 303 -12.19 -11.92 10.33
CA LEU A 303 -11.08 -11.83 11.28
C LEU A 303 -9.80 -12.24 10.57
N PHE A 304 -8.68 -11.64 10.91
CA PHE A 304 -7.42 -12.03 10.29
C PHE A 304 -6.24 -11.97 11.25
N VAL A 305 -5.23 -12.76 10.91
CA VAL A 305 -3.88 -12.67 11.44
C VAL A 305 -2.94 -12.55 10.24
N ALA A 306 -1.99 -11.63 10.31
CA ALA A 306 -1.04 -11.37 9.23
C ALA A 306 0.37 -11.17 9.76
N TYR A 307 1.35 -11.46 8.92
CA TYR A 307 2.75 -11.16 9.19
C TYR A 307 3.19 -10.00 8.30
N ARG A 308 3.78 -8.96 8.89
CA ARG A 308 4.37 -7.84 8.20
C ARG A 308 5.90 -7.92 8.26
N TYR A 309 6.52 -7.80 7.11
CA TYR A 309 7.97 -7.70 6.98
C TYR A 309 8.31 -6.48 6.12
N TRP A 310 8.92 -5.47 6.75
CA TRP A 310 9.46 -4.31 6.06
C TRP A 310 10.95 -4.22 6.35
N GLU A 311 11.73 -3.85 5.35
CA GLU A 311 13.16 -3.65 5.48
C GLU A 311 13.61 -2.46 4.66
N ASN A 312 14.65 -1.78 5.13
CA ASN A 312 15.15 -0.55 4.53
C ASN A 312 14.04 0.50 4.39
N ILE A 313 13.26 0.70 5.46
CA ILE A 313 12.09 1.60 5.45
C ILE A 313 12.51 2.98 4.92
N PHE A 314 11.78 3.50 3.93
CA PHE A 314 12.10 4.70 3.16
C PHE A 314 13.41 4.63 2.36
N GLY A 315 13.97 3.44 2.10
CA GLY A 315 15.25 3.25 1.42
C GLY A 315 16.49 3.46 2.29
N HIS A 316 16.31 3.57 3.60
CA HIS A 316 17.41 3.64 4.56
C HIS A 316 18.08 2.27 4.73
N ASP A 317 19.37 2.18 4.49
CA ASP A 317 20.13 0.94 4.66
C ASP A 317 20.13 0.52 6.15
N ASN A 318 19.40 -0.57 6.45
CA ASN A 318 19.30 -1.14 7.80
C ASN A 318 20.58 -1.86 8.25
N ASN A 319 21.55 -2.02 7.36
CA ASN A 319 22.80 -2.76 7.61
C ASN A 319 24.04 -1.86 7.56
N ASP A 320 23.91 -0.57 7.28
CA ASP A 320 25.03 0.38 7.22
C ASP A 320 25.15 1.13 8.57
N PRO A 321 26.20 0.86 9.40
CA PRO A 321 26.42 1.58 10.66
C PRO A 321 26.64 3.09 10.51
N ALA A 322 26.99 3.58 9.32
CA ALA A 322 27.09 5.01 9.04
C ALA A 322 25.72 5.68 8.94
N ASN A 323 24.66 4.90 8.71
CA ASN A 323 23.29 5.41 8.61
C ASN A 323 22.73 5.80 9.99
N LYS A 324 22.86 7.07 10.35
CA LYS A 324 22.43 7.61 11.64
C LYS A 324 20.92 7.49 11.90
N VAL A 325 20.11 7.26 10.88
CA VAL A 325 18.66 7.03 11.05
C VAL A 325 18.41 5.64 11.64
N CYS A 326 19.12 4.62 11.13
CA CYS A 326 18.96 3.22 11.55
C CYS A 326 19.89 2.80 12.69
N PHE A 327 20.90 3.63 13.00
CA PHE A 327 21.91 3.34 14.01
C PHE A 327 22.07 4.49 15.02
N THR A 328 22.21 4.14 16.29
CA THR A 328 22.52 5.06 17.39
C THR A 328 23.84 4.64 18.02
N ALA A 329 24.85 5.51 17.99
CA ALA A 329 26.21 5.22 18.49
C ALA A 329 26.80 3.91 17.91
N GLY A 330 26.56 3.64 16.62
CA GLY A 330 27.04 2.44 15.93
C GLY A 330 26.26 1.16 16.20
N VAL A 331 25.20 1.22 17.01
CA VAL A 331 24.31 0.09 17.29
C VAL A 331 23.01 0.25 16.49
N ASN A 332 22.56 -0.81 15.82
CA ASN A 332 21.29 -0.80 15.09
C ASN A 332 20.13 -0.55 16.07
N ASN A 333 19.38 0.53 15.88
CA ASN A 333 18.29 0.97 16.74
C ASN A 333 16.94 0.33 16.40
N ARG A 334 16.88 -0.57 15.39
CA ARG A 334 15.71 -1.34 14.94
C ARG A 334 14.59 -0.48 14.33
N SER A 335 14.88 0.74 13.92
CA SER A 335 13.88 1.66 13.38
C SER A 335 13.64 1.51 11.88
N CYS A 336 14.59 0.93 11.14
CA CYS A 336 14.52 0.79 9.68
C CYS A 336 14.06 -0.59 9.20
N ALA A 337 13.68 -1.48 10.13
CA ALA A 337 13.11 -2.78 9.80
C ALA A 337 11.96 -3.13 10.73
N GLU A 338 10.91 -3.73 10.19
CA GLU A 338 9.74 -4.19 10.92
C GLU A 338 9.48 -5.68 10.64
N LYS A 339 9.29 -6.44 11.69
CA LYS A 339 8.93 -7.87 11.65
C LYS A 339 7.86 -8.08 12.70
N SER A 340 6.61 -8.06 12.30
CA SER A 340 5.49 -8.05 13.25
C SER A 340 4.36 -8.96 12.80
N VAL A 341 3.86 -9.76 13.73
CA VAL A 341 2.57 -10.42 13.59
C VAL A 341 1.51 -9.46 14.12
N TYR A 342 0.45 -9.28 13.37
CA TYR A 342 -0.66 -8.41 13.75
C TYR A 342 -2.01 -9.02 13.37
N SER A 343 -3.06 -8.53 13.96
CA SER A 343 -4.40 -9.04 13.75
C SER A 343 -5.42 -7.92 13.62
N GLY A 344 -6.59 -8.27 13.12
CA GLY A 344 -7.65 -7.29 12.95
C GLY A 344 -8.99 -7.90 12.59
N ILE A 345 -9.96 -7.00 12.46
CA ILE A 345 -11.31 -7.27 12.02
C ILE A 345 -11.64 -6.36 10.84
N THR A 346 -12.28 -6.93 9.84
CA THR A 346 -12.78 -6.22 8.66
C THR A 346 -14.27 -6.40 8.55
N VAL A 347 -15.00 -5.33 8.29
CA VAL A 347 -16.42 -5.33 7.97
C VAL A 347 -16.60 -4.81 6.56
N LYS A 348 -17.33 -5.56 5.72
CA LYS A 348 -17.75 -5.19 4.36
C LYS A 348 -19.14 -4.57 4.39
N PHE A 349 -19.41 -3.55 3.57
CA PHE A 349 -20.74 -2.91 3.46
C PHE A 349 -20.99 -2.33 2.07
#